data_f879d5197e801013d9a813cc6f6019d0
#
_entry.id   f879d5197e801013d9a813cc6f6019d0
#
_cell.length_a   1.000
_cell.length_b   1.000
_cell.length_c   1.000
_cell.angle_alpha   90.00
_cell.angle_beta   90.00
_cell.angle_gamma   90.00
#
_symmetry.space_group_name_H-M   'P 1'
#
loop_
_entity.id
_entity.type
_entity.pdbx_description
1 polymer ?
#
loop_
_entity_poly.entity_id
_entity_poly.type
_entity_poly.pdbx_seq_one_letter_code
_entity_poly.pdbx_strand_id
1 'polypeptide(L)'
;MAHDLTTLLKRARDNYYLSLLLASAAKPLHFVSTRAALCLEQKVRRNGTSIRLPNGTNMAIARDSGVGIASALFWHGLDGYEPETSRTLRFFFERAATFVDVGANCGLYSLLGALWNPGLQVVAFEPVPAIFEGLKRNVLLNQLVGRVRCENVALSSQTGRTAFFLPKSEGGRDVESTGTLARESWQVRKGAAQIEVETVRFDEYTARHPMRVDLIKIDVEDFEADVLEGMKGVIARDRPFVVCEVLPRLHGNQRTRKIVEGLNYQPYWITPAGYVKVPKFDFGRGNLTDFLLSPVATPDVVLDGLDGLWESKERSCQQDRIAL
;
A
#
# COMPACT_ATOMS: atom_id res chain seq x y z
N MET A 1 -36.22 17.83 3.89
CA MET A 1 -35.47 17.08 4.91
C MET A 1 -34.27 16.30 4.36
N ALA A 2 -34.37 15.45 3.31
CA ALA A 2 -33.22 14.69 2.79
C ALA A 2 -32.11 15.56 2.15
N HIS A 3 -32.48 16.66 1.50
CA HIS A 3 -31.54 17.59 0.86
C HIS A 3 -30.72 18.38 1.89
N ASP A 4 -31.29 18.66 3.05
CA ASP A 4 -30.69 19.41 4.14
C ASP A 4 -29.63 18.56 4.89
N LEU A 5 -29.93 17.28 5.11
CA LEU A 5 -29.00 16.33 5.76
C LEU A 5 -27.74 16.08 4.91
N THR A 6 -27.90 15.98 3.58
CA THR A 6 -26.77 15.79 2.66
C THR A 6 -25.85 17.01 2.63
N THR A 7 -26.41 18.19 2.70
CA THR A 7 -25.67 19.46 2.75
C THR A 7 -24.96 19.63 4.10
N LEU A 8 -25.61 19.23 5.20
CA LEU A 8 -25.03 19.23 6.54
C LEU A 8 -23.88 18.23 6.66
N LEU A 9 -24.00 17.03 6.12
CA LEU A 9 -22.95 16.03 6.09
C LEU A 9 -21.77 16.44 5.20
N LYS A 10 -22.00 17.13 4.08
CA LYS A 10 -20.94 17.73 3.27
C LYS A 10 -20.18 18.81 4.04
N ARG A 11 -20.87 19.71 4.73
CA ARG A 11 -20.24 20.74 5.60
C ARG A 11 -19.50 20.11 6.79
N ALA A 12 -20.04 19.03 7.36
CA ALA A 12 -19.41 18.29 8.43
C ALA A 12 -18.12 17.60 7.97
N ARG A 13 -18.07 17.08 6.73
CA ARG A 13 -16.88 16.49 6.13
C ARG A 13 -15.72 17.49 6.03
N ASP A 14 -16.02 18.74 5.72
CA ASP A 14 -15.04 19.82 5.58
C ASP A 14 -14.57 20.39 6.93
N ASN A 15 -15.29 20.08 8.03
CA ASN A 15 -14.92 20.45 9.39
C ASN A 15 -14.39 19.26 10.18
N TYR A 16 -13.10 19.29 10.49
CA TYR A 16 -12.38 18.18 11.17
C TYR A 16 -13.06 17.76 12.48
N TYR A 17 -13.39 18.70 13.37
CA TYR A 17 -13.97 18.40 14.68
C TYR A 17 -15.38 17.83 14.55
N LEU A 18 -16.17 18.37 13.63
CA LEU A 18 -17.52 17.88 13.39
C LEU A 18 -17.50 16.50 12.72
N SER A 19 -16.57 16.24 11.78
CA SER A 19 -16.36 14.92 11.21
C SER A 19 -15.88 13.90 12.25
N LEU A 20 -15.04 14.31 13.20
CA LEU A 20 -14.58 13.49 14.31
C LEU A 20 -15.75 13.10 15.22
N LEU A 21 -16.56 14.06 15.63
CA LEU A 21 -17.73 13.83 16.47
C LEU A 21 -18.74 12.89 15.80
N LEU A 22 -19.08 13.16 14.54
CA LEU A 22 -20.00 12.31 13.79
C LEU A 22 -19.47 10.89 13.58
N ALA A 23 -18.21 10.75 13.22
CA ALA A 23 -17.59 9.44 13.04
C ALA A 23 -17.50 8.67 14.37
N SER A 24 -17.13 9.34 15.46
CA SER A 24 -17.06 8.72 16.80
C SER A 24 -18.44 8.29 17.30
N ALA A 25 -19.46 9.10 17.07
CA ALA A 25 -20.85 8.77 17.38
C ALA A 25 -21.42 7.65 16.49
N ALA A 26 -20.93 7.52 15.26
CA ALA A 26 -21.36 6.50 14.31
C ALA A 26 -20.69 5.13 14.51
N LYS A 27 -19.49 5.08 15.11
CA LYS A 27 -18.78 3.80 15.37
C LYS A 27 -19.64 2.74 16.08
N PRO A 28 -20.39 3.05 17.14
CA PRO A 28 -21.26 2.07 17.78
C PRO A 28 -22.38 1.53 16.88
N LEU A 29 -22.78 2.28 15.83
CA LEU A 29 -23.83 1.83 14.90
C LEU A 29 -23.42 0.61 14.06
N HIS A 30 -22.12 0.33 13.93
CA HIS A 30 -21.62 -0.91 13.31
C HIS A 30 -22.13 -2.17 14.03
N PHE A 31 -22.33 -2.09 15.35
CA PHE A 31 -22.87 -3.20 16.14
C PHE A 31 -24.40 -3.33 16.01
N VAL A 32 -25.09 -2.29 15.52
CA VAL A 32 -26.57 -2.24 15.48
C VAL A 32 -27.11 -2.42 14.06
N SER A 33 -26.43 -1.89 13.03
CA SER A 33 -26.89 -1.97 11.64
C SER A 33 -25.77 -1.77 10.64
N THR A 34 -25.36 -2.85 9.97
CA THR A 34 -24.33 -2.85 8.93
C THR A 34 -24.64 -1.91 7.77
N ARG A 35 -25.93 -1.79 7.36
CA ARG A 35 -26.35 -0.90 6.28
C ARG A 35 -26.23 0.59 6.64
N ALA A 36 -26.61 0.95 7.86
CA ALA A 36 -26.49 2.33 8.34
C ALA A 36 -25.02 2.75 8.49
N ALA A 37 -24.19 1.84 9.00
CA ALA A 37 -22.77 2.03 9.14
C ALA A 37 -22.07 2.25 7.78
N LEU A 38 -22.29 1.38 6.81
CA LEU A 38 -21.73 1.52 5.44
C LEU A 38 -22.14 2.84 4.77
N CYS A 39 -23.40 3.26 4.97
CA CYS A 39 -23.89 4.55 4.44
C CYS A 39 -23.17 5.74 5.12
N LEU A 40 -22.84 5.65 6.39
CA LEU A 40 -22.11 6.68 7.13
C LEU A 40 -20.64 6.71 6.76
N GLU A 41 -19.99 5.57 6.61
CA GLU A 41 -18.60 5.47 6.14
C GLU A 41 -18.38 6.18 4.81
N GLN A 42 -19.26 5.92 3.85
CA GLN A 42 -19.22 6.56 2.53
C GLN A 42 -19.41 8.08 2.60
N LYS A 43 -20.15 8.57 3.58
CA LYS A 43 -20.51 9.99 3.72
C LYS A 43 -19.57 10.76 4.66
N VAL A 44 -18.96 10.08 5.64
CA VAL A 44 -18.08 10.68 6.66
C VAL A 44 -16.65 10.21 6.46
N ARG A 45 -15.99 10.75 5.46
CA ARG A 45 -14.55 10.51 5.23
C ARG A 45 -13.72 11.16 6.34
N ARG A 46 -12.73 10.43 6.83
CA ARG A 46 -11.79 10.93 7.84
C ARG A 46 -10.59 11.59 7.18
N ASN A 47 -10.35 12.83 7.53
CA ASN A 47 -9.16 13.56 7.12
C ASN A 47 -8.11 13.52 8.25
N GLY A 48 -7.26 12.49 8.21
CA GLY A 48 -6.31 12.16 9.27
C GLY A 48 -6.90 11.23 10.33
N THR A 49 -6.07 10.35 10.88
CA THR A 49 -6.46 9.39 11.92
C THR A 49 -5.28 8.97 12.77
N SER A 50 -5.55 8.36 13.90
CA SER A 50 -4.56 7.60 14.68
C SER A 50 -5.19 6.27 15.08
N ILE A 51 -4.43 5.20 14.92
CA ILE A 51 -4.84 3.86 15.33
C ILE A 51 -3.79 3.25 16.24
N ARG A 52 -4.22 2.36 17.13
CA ARG A 52 -3.32 1.53 17.91
C ARG A 52 -3.02 0.25 17.17
N LEU A 53 -1.75 -0.05 16.94
CA LEU A 53 -1.30 -1.27 16.29
C LEU A 53 -1.37 -2.45 17.28
N PRO A 54 -1.45 -3.70 16.80
CA PRO A 54 -1.45 -4.89 17.65
C PRO A 54 -0.22 -5.02 18.57
N ASN A 55 0.93 -4.49 18.19
CA ASN A 55 2.13 -4.43 19.03
C ASN A 55 2.10 -3.34 20.11
N GLY A 56 0.98 -2.63 20.24
CA GLY A 56 0.75 -1.59 21.26
C GLY A 56 1.26 -0.19 20.87
N THR A 57 1.95 -0.01 19.74
CA THR A 57 2.36 1.32 19.27
C THR A 57 1.19 2.07 18.63
N ASN A 58 1.27 3.40 18.56
CA ASN A 58 0.31 4.22 17.83
C ASN A 58 0.87 4.61 16.48
N MET A 59 0.04 4.51 15.44
CA MET A 59 0.34 4.98 14.09
C MET A 59 -0.64 6.10 13.73
N ALA A 60 -0.12 7.22 13.29
CA ALA A 60 -0.91 8.39 12.91
C ALA A 60 -0.73 8.75 11.43
N ILE A 61 -1.81 9.09 10.76
CA ILE A 61 -1.85 9.66 9.42
C ILE A 61 -2.28 11.13 9.56
N ALA A 62 -1.47 12.04 9.04
CA ALA A 62 -1.72 13.47 9.08
C ALA A 62 -2.95 13.85 8.23
N ARG A 63 -3.50 15.03 8.53
CA ARG A 63 -4.56 15.63 7.70
C ARG A 63 -4.04 15.91 6.29
N ASP A 64 -4.95 15.83 5.33
CA ASP A 64 -4.68 16.06 3.91
C ASP A 64 -3.57 15.16 3.33
N SER A 65 -3.46 13.95 3.90
CA SER A 65 -2.51 12.93 3.45
C SER A 65 -3.20 11.56 3.46
N GLY A 66 -3.47 10.99 2.28
CA GLY A 66 -4.09 9.68 2.17
C GLY A 66 -5.49 9.60 2.81
N VAL A 67 -6.41 10.47 2.43
CA VAL A 67 -7.76 10.57 3.05
C VAL A 67 -8.52 9.24 2.95
N GLY A 68 -8.44 8.53 1.84
CA GLY A 68 -9.05 7.21 1.69
C GLY A 68 -8.49 6.19 2.69
N ILE A 69 -7.17 6.11 2.78
CA ILE A 69 -6.45 5.23 3.73
C ILE A 69 -6.77 5.62 5.16
N ALA A 70 -6.68 6.91 5.51
CA ALA A 70 -7.01 7.40 6.86
C ALA A 70 -8.45 7.05 7.26
N SER A 71 -9.40 7.13 6.32
CA SER A 71 -10.78 6.76 6.55
C SER A 71 -10.94 5.27 6.80
N ALA A 72 -10.34 4.43 5.96
CA ALA A 72 -10.37 2.97 6.10
C ALA A 72 -9.77 2.52 7.44
N LEU A 73 -8.60 3.05 7.81
CA LEU A 73 -7.95 2.79 9.09
C LEU A 73 -8.80 3.23 10.29
N PHE A 74 -9.48 4.38 10.19
CA PHE A 74 -10.35 4.87 11.27
C PHE A 74 -11.51 3.92 11.54
N TRP A 75 -12.18 3.44 10.49
CA TRP A 75 -13.37 2.62 10.60
C TRP A 75 -13.07 1.17 10.98
N HIS A 76 -12.02 0.59 10.39
CA HIS A 76 -11.75 -0.85 10.45
C HIS A 76 -10.35 -1.21 10.99
N GLY A 77 -9.56 -0.23 11.43
CA GLY A 77 -8.17 -0.47 11.82
C GLY A 77 -7.32 -0.93 10.64
N LEU A 78 -6.31 -1.78 10.90
CA LEU A 78 -5.43 -2.29 9.83
C LEU A 78 -6.17 -3.19 8.81
N ASP A 79 -7.27 -3.81 9.21
CA ASP A 79 -8.06 -4.65 8.30
C ASP A 79 -8.94 -3.82 7.34
N GLY A 80 -8.93 -2.50 7.47
CA GLY A 80 -9.69 -1.59 6.59
C GLY A 80 -9.05 -1.31 5.25
N TYR A 81 -7.75 -1.56 5.11
CA TYR A 81 -7.02 -1.27 3.89
C TYR A 81 -6.04 -2.41 3.59
N GLU A 82 -6.23 -3.09 2.47
CA GLU A 82 -5.41 -4.23 2.00
C GLU A 82 -4.99 -5.18 3.15
N PRO A 83 -5.94 -5.81 3.84
CA PRO A 83 -5.65 -6.56 5.07
C PRO A 83 -4.69 -7.74 4.83
N GLU A 84 -4.75 -8.37 3.68
CA GLU A 84 -3.90 -9.50 3.29
C GLU A 84 -2.45 -9.03 3.08
N THR A 85 -2.27 -7.95 2.33
CA THR A 85 -0.97 -7.29 2.10
C THR A 85 -0.38 -6.78 3.40
N SER A 86 -1.17 -6.10 4.24
CA SER A 86 -0.76 -5.65 5.57
C SER A 86 -0.29 -6.81 6.45
N ARG A 87 -0.97 -7.96 6.40
CA ARG A 87 -0.62 -9.17 7.17
C ARG A 87 0.68 -9.80 6.68
N THR A 88 0.81 -9.94 5.36
CA THR A 88 2.01 -10.44 4.69
C THR A 88 3.23 -9.60 5.06
N LEU A 89 3.15 -8.28 4.88
CA LEU A 89 4.25 -7.38 5.16
C LEU A 89 4.67 -7.43 6.64
N ARG A 90 3.73 -7.48 7.58
CA ARG A 90 4.04 -7.59 9.02
C ARG A 90 4.88 -8.82 9.34
N PHE A 91 4.59 -9.97 8.74
CA PHE A 91 5.41 -11.17 8.90
C PHE A 91 6.87 -10.95 8.49
N PHE A 92 7.07 -10.26 7.36
CA PHE A 92 8.41 -9.95 6.88
C PHE A 92 9.09 -8.82 7.65
N PHE A 93 8.36 -7.81 8.12
CA PHE A 93 8.93 -6.73 8.92
C PHE A 93 9.66 -7.24 10.18
N GLU A 94 9.16 -8.31 10.80
CA GLU A 94 9.81 -8.92 11.97
C GLU A 94 11.18 -9.53 11.66
N ARG A 95 11.46 -9.82 10.38
CA ARG A 95 12.63 -10.59 9.89
C ARG A 95 13.57 -9.77 9.03
N ALA A 96 13.08 -8.65 8.49
CA ALA A 96 13.84 -7.79 7.60
C ALA A 96 14.63 -6.75 8.39
N ALA A 97 15.82 -6.39 7.90
CA ALA A 97 16.58 -5.23 8.34
C ALA A 97 16.32 -4.01 7.44
N THR A 98 15.98 -4.25 6.16
CA THR A 98 15.74 -3.18 5.19
C THR A 98 14.47 -3.47 4.37
N PHE A 99 13.60 -2.46 4.29
CA PHE A 99 12.38 -2.46 3.49
C PHE A 99 12.40 -1.33 2.48
N VAL A 100 12.02 -1.63 1.25
CA VAL A 100 11.86 -0.66 0.16
C VAL A 100 10.38 -0.59 -0.22
N ASP A 101 9.79 0.60 -0.09
CA ASP A 101 8.38 0.89 -0.37
C ASP A 101 8.29 1.73 -1.66
N VAL A 102 7.88 1.10 -2.76
CA VAL A 102 7.82 1.70 -4.09
C VAL A 102 6.38 2.06 -4.43
N GLY A 103 6.13 3.36 -4.63
CA GLY A 103 4.78 3.92 -4.66
C GLY A 103 4.23 4.08 -3.25
N ALA A 104 5.06 4.64 -2.36
CA ALA A 104 4.76 4.69 -0.92
C ALA A 104 3.51 5.51 -0.56
N ASN A 105 3.04 6.36 -1.45
CA ASN A 105 1.87 7.19 -1.24
C ASN A 105 1.97 8.00 0.06
N CYS A 106 0.98 7.97 0.93
CA CYS A 106 1.04 8.62 2.23
C CYS A 106 1.96 7.90 3.25
N GLY A 107 2.57 6.79 2.87
CA GLY A 107 3.54 6.04 3.67
C GLY A 107 2.93 5.00 4.60
N LEU A 108 1.73 4.49 4.34
CA LEU A 108 1.08 3.50 5.21
C LEU A 108 2.04 2.35 5.58
N TYR A 109 2.62 1.69 4.58
CA TYR A 109 3.47 0.52 4.82
C TYR A 109 4.85 0.88 5.34
N SER A 110 5.39 2.03 4.93
CA SER A 110 6.61 2.60 5.48
C SER A 110 6.51 2.87 6.99
N LEU A 111 5.40 3.49 7.41
CA LEU A 111 5.12 3.75 8.82
C LEU A 111 4.86 2.47 9.59
N LEU A 112 4.02 1.58 9.03
CA LEU A 112 3.68 0.31 9.64
C LEU A 112 4.94 -0.51 9.91
N GLY A 113 5.83 -0.66 8.91
CA GLY A 113 7.07 -1.41 9.04
C GLY A 113 7.99 -0.84 10.11
N ALA A 114 8.25 0.47 10.06
CA ALA A 114 9.13 1.13 11.02
C ALA A 114 8.58 1.14 12.46
N LEU A 115 7.26 1.21 12.64
CA LEU A 115 6.61 1.11 13.96
C LEU A 115 6.50 -0.34 14.44
N TRP A 116 6.42 -1.31 13.52
CA TRP A 116 6.33 -2.72 13.84
C TRP A 116 7.67 -3.28 14.32
N ASN A 117 8.74 -2.98 13.59
CA ASN A 117 10.11 -3.38 13.93
C ASN A 117 11.00 -2.15 14.13
N PRO A 118 11.41 -1.84 15.37
CA PRO A 118 12.29 -0.70 15.66
C PRO A 118 13.67 -0.77 14.97
N GLY A 119 14.13 -1.96 14.58
CA GLY A 119 15.40 -2.19 13.86
C GLY A 119 15.29 -1.99 12.33
N LEU A 120 14.07 -1.94 11.78
CA LEU A 120 13.86 -1.85 10.34
C LEU A 120 14.23 -0.45 9.81
N GLN A 121 15.04 -0.43 8.76
CA GLN A 121 15.30 0.75 7.95
C GLN A 121 14.41 0.73 6.71
N VAL A 122 13.78 1.84 6.41
CA VAL A 122 12.82 1.96 5.29
C VAL A 122 13.30 3.01 4.30
N VAL A 123 13.22 2.68 3.00
CA VAL A 123 13.36 3.67 1.92
C VAL A 123 12.05 3.72 1.15
N ALA A 124 11.40 4.87 1.17
CA ALA A 124 10.07 5.11 0.61
C ALA A 124 10.18 6.02 -0.63
N PHE A 125 9.73 5.52 -1.78
CA PHE A 125 9.73 6.23 -3.06
C PHE A 125 8.33 6.69 -3.41
N GLU A 126 8.14 8.01 -3.55
CA GLU A 126 6.88 8.62 -3.96
C GLU A 126 7.15 9.77 -4.94
N PRO A 127 6.79 9.61 -6.23
CA PRO A 127 7.15 10.59 -7.24
C PRO A 127 6.32 11.87 -7.22
N VAL A 128 5.07 11.84 -6.74
CA VAL A 128 4.17 13.00 -6.80
C VAL A 128 4.50 13.98 -5.68
N PRO A 129 4.96 15.21 -5.97
CA PRO A 129 5.45 16.14 -4.93
C PRO A 129 4.45 16.42 -3.82
N ALA A 130 3.16 16.59 -4.15
CA ALA A 130 2.12 16.87 -3.16
C ALA A 130 1.88 15.68 -2.22
N ILE A 131 1.92 14.44 -2.74
CA ILE A 131 1.77 13.21 -1.96
C ILE A 131 3.03 12.97 -1.13
N PHE A 132 4.20 13.17 -1.72
CA PHE A 132 5.51 13.09 -1.04
C PHE A 132 5.59 14.02 0.18
N GLU A 133 5.10 15.25 0.10
CA GLU A 133 5.03 16.12 1.28
C GLU A 133 4.08 15.57 2.35
N GLY A 134 3.03 14.85 1.95
CA GLY A 134 2.17 14.10 2.86
C GLY A 134 2.90 12.96 3.56
N LEU A 135 3.67 12.16 2.81
CA LEU A 135 4.53 11.10 3.32
C LEU A 135 5.52 11.64 4.36
N LYS A 136 6.23 12.72 4.05
CA LYS A 136 7.17 13.36 4.98
C LYS A 136 6.51 13.83 6.28
N ARG A 137 5.32 14.46 6.16
CA ARG A 137 4.54 14.85 7.36
C ARG A 137 4.17 13.66 8.22
N ASN A 138 3.80 12.53 7.60
CA ASN A 138 3.45 11.31 8.31
C ASN A 138 4.68 10.70 9.01
N VAL A 139 5.83 10.67 8.35
CA VAL A 139 7.10 10.22 8.95
C VAL A 139 7.48 11.08 10.15
N LEU A 140 7.35 12.41 10.03
CA LEU A 140 7.62 13.34 11.13
C LEU A 140 6.64 13.17 12.30
N LEU A 141 5.34 13.05 12.00
CA LEU A 141 4.27 12.89 13.00
C LEU A 141 4.46 11.62 13.83
N ASN A 142 4.98 10.56 13.24
CA ASN A 142 5.26 9.29 13.92
C ASN A 142 6.69 9.20 14.49
N GLN A 143 7.47 10.29 14.45
CA GLN A 143 8.86 10.35 14.97
C GLN A 143 9.80 9.33 14.30
N LEU A 144 9.63 9.09 13.00
CA LEU A 144 10.37 8.10 12.25
C LEU A 144 11.48 8.69 11.36
N VAL A 145 11.78 9.99 11.52
CA VAL A 145 12.89 10.65 10.86
C VAL A 145 14.20 9.93 11.26
N GLY A 146 14.99 9.55 10.26
CA GLY A 146 16.21 8.74 10.46
C GLY A 146 16.01 7.22 10.34
N ARG A 147 14.77 6.72 10.39
CA ARG A 147 14.44 5.32 10.09
C ARG A 147 13.66 5.13 8.79
N VAL A 148 12.91 6.13 8.38
CA VAL A 148 12.22 6.17 7.09
C VAL A 148 12.83 7.27 6.24
N ARG A 149 13.56 6.88 5.21
CA ARG A 149 14.13 7.76 4.20
C ARG A 149 13.10 7.93 3.08
N CYS A 150 12.69 9.17 2.83
CA CYS A 150 11.72 9.49 1.79
C CYS A 150 12.43 10.05 0.56
N GLU A 151 12.11 9.54 -0.63
CA GLU A 151 12.69 9.92 -1.92
C GLU A 151 11.59 10.37 -2.87
N ASN A 152 11.68 11.64 -3.35
CA ASN A 152 10.72 12.20 -4.31
C ASN A 152 11.13 11.87 -5.75
N VAL A 153 11.10 10.60 -6.08
CA VAL A 153 11.49 10.07 -7.38
C VAL A 153 10.73 8.78 -7.66
N ALA A 154 10.40 8.50 -8.91
CA ALA A 154 9.84 7.21 -9.32
C ALA A 154 10.97 6.21 -9.61
N LEU A 155 10.79 4.95 -9.19
CA LEU A 155 11.64 3.87 -9.70
C LEU A 155 11.18 3.46 -11.10
N SER A 156 12.14 3.22 -11.99
CA SER A 156 11.89 2.92 -13.40
C SER A 156 13.02 2.10 -14.00
N SER A 157 12.81 1.62 -15.22
CA SER A 157 13.85 0.97 -16.05
C SER A 157 14.91 1.96 -16.56
N GLN A 158 14.68 3.26 -16.45
CA GLN A 158 15.59 4.33 -16.95
C GLN A 158 15.65 5.47 -15.94
N THR A 159 16.85 6.02 -15.78
CA THR A 159 17.09 7.26 -15.02
C THR A 159 16.87 8.46 -15.91
N GLY A 160 16.14 9.49 -15.41
CA GLY A 160 15.84 10.71 -16.17
C GLY A 160 14.58 11.41 -15.68
N ARG A 161 13.76 11.88 -16.61
CA ARG A 161 12.45 12.50 -16.34
C ARG A 161 11.40 11.93 -17.29
N THR A 162 10.19 11.82 -16.80
CA THR A 162 9.07 11.31 -17.59
C THR A 162 7.74 11.90 -17.16
N ALA A 163 6.75 11.75 -18.02
CA ALA A 163 5.37 12.13 -17.73
C ALA A 163 4.75 11.16 -16.73
N PHE A 164 4.10 11.70 -15.71
CA PHE A 164 3.29 10.98 -14.73
C PHE A 164 1.84 11.43 -14.85
N PHE A 165 0.92 10.51 -14.86
CA PHE A 165 -0.49 10.77 -15.11
C PHE A 165 -1.31 10.63 -13.81
N LEU A 166 -1.97 11.71 -13.42
CA LEU A 166 -2.84 11.78 -12.24
C LEU A 166 -4.31 11.77 -12.69
N PRO A 167 -5.19 10.97 -12.08
CA PRO A 167 -6.61 11.04 -12.37
C PRO A 167 -7.14 12.45 -12.06
N LYS A 168 -8.06 12.95 -12.89
CA LYS A 168 -8.76 14.20 -12.59
C LYS A 168 -9.67 13.98 -11.40
N SER A 169 -9.43 14.69 -10.30
CA SER A 169 -10.36 14.70 -9.18
C SER A 169 -11.64 15.47 -9.56
N GLU A 170 -12.78 14.80 -9.46
CA GLU A 170 -14.07 15.49 -9.50
C GLU A 170 -14.22 16.31 -8.21
N GLY A 171 -13.93 17.61 -8.28
CA GLY A 171 -14.08 18.54 -7.16
C GLY A 171 -12.82 19.19 -6.60
N GLY A 172 -11.62 18.95 -7.17
CA GLY A 172 -10.43 19.81 -6.98
C GLY A 172 -9.71 19.73 -5.63
N ARG A 173 -10.03 18.79 -4.73
CA ARG A 173 -9.44 18.71 -3.40
C ARG A 173 -8.79 17.36 -3.02
N ASP A 174 -9.14 16.30 -3.71
CA ASP A 174 -8.56 14.99 -3.43
C ASP A 174 -7.59 14.64 -4.57
N VAL A 175 -6.29 14.86 -4.39
CA VAL A 175 -5.28 14.15 -5.16
C VAL A 175 -5.32 12.74 -4.59
N GLU A 176 -6.33 11.96 -5.01
CA GLU A 176 -6.38 10.53 -4.70
C GLU A 176 -5.23 9.86 -5.44
N SER A 177 -4.56 9.04 -4.76
CA SER A 177 -3.22 8.50 -4.90
C SER A 177 -3.03 7.43 -5.98
N THR A 178 -3.85 7.41 -7.01
CA THR A 178 -3.79 6.40 -8.07
C THR A 178 -3.18 6.94 -9.37
N GLY A 179 -2.02 7.57 -9.26
CA GLY A 179 -1.30 8.07 -10.44
C GLY A 179 -0.36 7.02 -11.03
N THR A 180 -0.04 7.11 -12.33
CA THR A 180 0.79 6.14 -13.03
C THR A 180 1.73 6.75 -14.06
N LEU A 181 2.86 6.09 -14.32
CA LEU A 181 3.74 6.34 -15.46
C LEU A 181 3.27 5.64 -16.74
N ALA A 182 2.32 4.71 -16.65
CA ALA A 182 1.83 3.95 -17.79
C ALA A 182 0.91 4.80 -18.67
N ARG A 183 1.37 5.20 -19.86
CA ARG A 183 0.58 6.00 -20.82
C ARG A 183 -0.70 5.31 -21.30
N GLU A 184 -0.76 4.00 -21.27
CA GLU A 184 -1.89 3.19 -21.72
C GLU A 184 -2.86 2.84 -20.60
N SER A 185 -2.64 3.36 -19.39
CA SER A 185 -3.50 3.09 -18.23
C SER A 185 -4.91 3.66 -18.42
N TRP A 186 -5.86 3.11 -17.67
CA TRP A 186 -7.25 3.57 -17.70
C TRP A 186 -7.41 5.01 -17.17
N GLN A 187 -6.52 5.47 -16.31
CA GLN A 187 -6.49 6.84 -15.79
C GLN A 187 -6.24 7.84 -16.92
N VAL A 188 -5.30 7.54 -17.82
CA VAL A 188 -4.99 8.39 -18.98
C VAL A 188 -6.19 8.47 -19.92
N ARG A 189 -6.86 7.34 -20.18
CA ARG A 189 -8.05 7.29 -21.03
C ARG A 189 -9.23 8.10 -20.51
N LYS A 190 -9.31 8.33 -19.20
CA LYS A 190 -10.34 9.17 -18.55
C LYS A 190 -9.97 10.67 -18.46
N GLY A 191 -8.89 11.09 -19.10
CA GLY A 191 -8.46 12.49 -19.14
C GLY A 191 -7.67 12.90 -17.90
N ALA A 192 -6.57 12.18 -17.62
CA ALA A 192 -5.65 12.49 -16.54
C ALA A 192 -4.97 13.86 -16.68
N ALA A 193 -4.60 14.47 -15.55
CA ALA A 193 -3.63 15.54 -15.53
C ALA A 193 -2.21 14.95 -15.68
N GLN A 194 -1.33 15.66 -16.36
CA GLN A 194 0.05 15.25 -16.55
C GLN A 194 0.96 16.16 -15.75
N ILE A 195 1.89 15.55 -15.02
CA ILE A 195 3.04 16.23 -14.40
C ILE A 195 4.33 15.59 -14.90
N GLU A 196 5.45 16.26 -14.73
CA GLU A 196 6.77 15.68 -14.96
C GLU A 196 7.36 15.24 -13.62
N VAL A 197 7.91 14.02 -13.57
CA VAL A 197 8.58 13.47 -12.39
C VAL A 197 9.99 12.98 -12.74
N GLU A 198 10.87 12.98 -11.76
CA GLU A 198 12.17 12.34 -11.87
C GLU A 198 12.02 10.83 -11.78
N THR A 199 12.88 10.10 -12.50
CA THR A 199 12.97 8.65 -12.46
C THR A 199 14.39 8.22 -12.19
N VAL A 200 14.54 7.06 -11.51
CA VAL A 200 15.85 6.45 -11.27
C VAL A 200 15.77 4.93 -11.38
N ARG A 201 16.79 4.30 -11.92
CA ARG A 201 17.00 2.87 -11.79
C ARG A 201 17.38 2.54 -10.35
N PHE A 202 16.73 1.58 -9.73
CA PHE A 202 17.06 1.22 -8.35
C PHE A 202 18.47 0.64 -8.21
N ASP A 203 18.98 -0.04 -9.24
CA ASP A 203 20.37 -0.51 -9.30
C ASP A 203 21.36 0.66 -9.22
N GLU A 204 21.07 1.81 -9.89
CA GLU A 204 21.91 3.01 -9.82
C GLU A 204 21.73 3.76 -8.49
N TYR A 205 20.52 3.76 -7.94
CA TYR A 205 20.27 4.33 -6.62
C TYR A 205 21.08 3.61 -5.54
N THR A 206 21.06 2.26 -5.53
CA THR A 206 21.82 1.48 -4.55
C THR A 206 23.33 1.53 -4.77
N ALA A 207 23.81 1.80 -5.98
CA ALA A 207 25.22 2.06 -6.22
C ALA A 207 25.70 3.35 -5.54
N ARG A 208 24.83 4.37 -5.47
CA ARG A 208 25.11 5.65 -4.77
C ARG A 208 24.78 5.60 -3.27
N HIS A 209 23.87 4.72 -2.86
CA HIS A 209 23.41 4.53 -1.50
C HIS A 209 23.48 3.04 -1.14
N PRO A 210 24.71 2.50 -0.86
CA PRO A 210 24.88 1.08 -0.63
C PRO A 210 24.02 0.56 0.51
N MET A 211 23.21 -0.47 0.22
CA MET A 211 22.37 -1.18 1.17
C MET A 211 22.13 -2.60 0.70
N ARG A 212 21.85 -3.51 1.63
CA ARG A 212 21.23 -4.79 1.33
C ARG A 212 19.72 -4.65 1.46
N VAL A 213 18.97 -5.28 0.59
CA VAL A 213 17.51 -5.21 0.56
C VAL A 213 16.92 -6.57 0.91
N ASP A 214 16.09 -6.63 1.93
CA ASP A 214 15.45 -7.88 2.40
C ASP A 214 14.00 -8.00 1.94
N LEU A 215 13.29 -6.86 1.84
CA LEU A 215 11.87 -6.80 1.49
C LEU A 215 11.59 -5.60 0.59
N ILE A 216 10.74 -5.81 -0.43
CA ILE A 216 10.27 -4.76 -1.33
C ILE A 216 8.75 -4.84 -1.42
N LYS A 217 8.04 -3.70 -1.38
CA LYS A 217 6.66 -3.55 -1.88
C LYS A 217 6.71 -2.75 -3.17
N ILE A 218 5.96 -3.19 -4.18
CA ILE A 218 5.78 -2.46 -5.44
C ILE A 218 4.28 -2.28 -5.69
N ASP A 219 3.86 -1.01 -5.77
CA ASP A 219 2.47 -0.61 -6.02
C ASP A 219 2.51 0.69 -6.83
N VAL A 220 2.55 0.57 -8.14
CA VAL A 220 2.84 1.66 -9.08
C VAL A 220 1.88 1.75 -10.26
N GLU A 221 0.71 1.12 -10.13
CA GLU A 221 -0.41 1.27 -11.06
C GLU A 221 -0.05 1.04 -12.54
N ASP A 222 0.23 -0.21 -12.91
CA ASP A 222 0.59 -0.69 -14.26
C ASP A 222 2.06 -0.42 -14.70
N PHE A 223 2.97 -0.04 -13.79
CA PHE A 223 4.37 0.26 -14.13
C PHE A 223 5.37 -0.72 -13.49
N GLU A 224 4.91 -1.82 -12.93
CA GLU A 224 5.68 -2.82 -12.17
C GLU A 224 6.81 -3.43 -13.00
N ALA A 225 6.57 -3.67 -14.30
CA ALA A 225 7.58 -4.22 -15.20
C ALA A 225 8.82 -3.32 -15.32
N ASP A 226 8.63 -2.00 -15.40
CA ASP A 226 9.73 -1.05 -15.49
C ASP A 226 10.48 -0.92 -14.17
N VAL A 227 9.77 -0.96 -13.05
CA VAL A 227 10.36 -0.99 -11.71
C VAL A 227 11.23 -2.25 -11.55
N LEU A 228 10.68 -3.43 -11.81
CA LEU A 228 11.41 -4.70 -11.74
C LEU A 228 12.62 -4.74 -12.67
N GLU A 229 12.51 -4.21 -13.89
CA GLU A 229 13.63 -4.08 -14.83
C GLU A 229 14.76 -3.21 -14.26
N GLY A 230 14.40 -2.09 -13.59
CA GLY A 230 15.35 -1.14 -13.01
C GLY A 230 16.04 -1.64 -11.74
N MET A 231 15.56 -2.73 -11.14
CA MET A 231 16.11 -3.32 -9.90
C MET A 231 16.64 -4.74 -10.06
N LYS A 232 16.78 -5.23 -11.28
CA LYS A 232 17.23 -6.62 -11.56
C LYS A 232 18.54 -6.96 -10.89
N GLY A 233 19.50 -6.04 -10.87
CA GLY A 233 20.81 -6.24 -10.23
C GLY A 233 20.68 -6.44 -8.72
N VAL A 234 19.89 -5.60 -8.05
CA VAL A 234 19.61 -5.70 -6.62
C VAL A 234 18.86 -7.00 -6.31
N ILE A 235 17.83 -7.35 -7.08
CA ILE A 235 17.06 -8.59 -6.90
C ILE A 235 17.97 -9.83 -7.07
N ALA A 236 18.86 -9.81 -8.05
CA ALA A 236 19.80 -10.93 -8.26
C ALA A 236 20.81 -11.05 -7.14
N ARG A 237 21.31 -9.93 -6.61
CA ARG A 237 22.32 -9.86 -5.55
C ARG A 237 21.77 -10.24 -4.17
N ASP A 238 20.64 -9.62 -3.79
CA ASP A 238 20.13 -9.64 -2.42
C ASP A 238 19.03 -10.69 -2.19
N ARG A 239 18.33 -11.08 -3.29
CA ARG A 239 17.25 -12.06 -3.25
C ARG A 239 16.13 -11.67 -2.27
N PRO A 240 15.62 -10.40 -2.30
CA PRO A 240 14.57 -9.96 -1.38
C PRO A 240 13.26 -10.69 -1.62
N PHE A 241 12.37 -10.72 -0.62
CA PHE A 241 10.95 -10.97 -0.88
C PHE A 241 10.33 -9.73 -1.51
N VAL A 242 9.43 -9.94 -2.47
CA VAL A 242 8.75 -8.82 -3.14
C VAL A 242 7.24 -9.02 -3.04
N VAL A 243 6.56 -8.07 -2.42
CA VAL A 243 5.09 -7.94 -2.47
C VAL A 243 4.78 -6.98 -3.60
N CYS A 244 4.04 -7.43 -4.61
CA CYS A 244 3.79 -6.67 -5.83
C CYS A 244 2.32 -6.68 -6.17
N GLU A 245 1.70 -5.50 -6.27
CA GLU A 245 0.38 -5.39 -6.88
C GLU A 245 0.54 -5.44 -8.40
N VAL A 246 -0.22 -6.31 -9.07
CA VAL A 246 -0.22 -6.42 -10.53
C VAL A 246 -1.66 -6.44 -11.01
N LEU A 247 -2.09 -5.33 -11.59
CA LEU A 247 -3.45 -5.21 -12.11
C LEU A 247 -3.68 -6.12 -13.32
N PRO A 248 -4.85 -6.78 -13.45
CA PRO A 248 -5.15 -7.75 -14.52
C PRO A 248 -5.36 -7.04 -15.86
N ARG A 249 -4.30 -6.54 -16.50
CA ARG A 249 -4.36 -5.85 -17.79
C ARG A 249 -3.42 -6.44 -18.85
N LEU A 250 -3.86 -6.32 -20.11
CA LEU A 250 -3.43 -7.17 -21.21
C LEU A 250 -1.95 -7.03 -21.64
N HIS A 251 -1.28 -5.91 -21.43
CA HIS A 251 0.07 -5.70 -21.99
C HIS A 251 1.19 -5.66 -20.94
N GLY A 252 0.99 -5.06 -19.77
CA GLY A 252 1.99 -4.99 -18.69
C GLY A 252 2.32 -6.37 -18.12
N ASN A 253 1.32 -7.22 -18.00
CA ASN A 253 1.41 -8.54 -17.38
C ASN A 253 2.37 -9.51 -18.07
N GLN A 254 2.45 -9.49 -19.42
CA GLN A 254 3.38 -10.37 -20.14
C GLN A 254 4.85 -9.98 -19.93
N ARG A 255 5.11 -8.67 -19.83
CA ARG A 255 6.46 -8.16 -19.58
C ARG A 255 6.89 -8.44 -18.14
N THR A 256 6.03 -8.14 -17.16
CA THR A 256 6.25 -8.47 -15.75
C THR A 256 6.51 -9.96 -15.55
N ARG A 257 5.69 -10.81 -16.17
CA ARG A 257 5.87 -12.26 -16.18
C ARG A 257 7.27 -12.68 -16.65
N LYS A 258 7.68 -12.23 -17.85
CA LYS A 258 9.00 -12.59 -18.42
C LYS A 258 10.14 -12.16 -17.49
N ILE A 259 10.01 -11.00 -16.86
CA ILE A 259 11.03 -10.49 -15.92
C ILE A 259 11.10 -11.39 -14.68
N VAL A 260 9.99 -11.71 -14.08
CA VAL A 260 9.93 -12.53 -12.85
C VAL A 260 10.41 -13.97 -13.13
N GLU A 261 9.99 -14.58 -14.26
CA GLU A 261 10.50 -15.89 -14.69
C GLU A 261 12.04 -15.86 -14.86
N GLY A 262 12.58 -14.78 -15.47
CA GLY A 262 14.01 -14.58 -15.65
C GLY A 262 14.80 -14.34 -14.36
N LEU A 263 14.15 -13.87 -13.30
CA LEU A 263 14.76 -13.65 -11.99
C LEU A 263 14.80 -14.90 -11.10
N ASN A 264 14.20 -16.02 -11.55
CA ASN A 264 14.08 -17.24 -10.78
C ASN A 264 13.33 -17.04 -9.44
N TYR A 265 12.13 -16.43 -9.54
CA TYR A 265 11.19 -16.23 -8.43
C TYR A 265 9.95 -17.07 -8.64
N GLN A 266 9.41 -17.57 -7.53
CA GLN A 266 8.12 -18.25 -7.48
C GLN A 266 7.05 -17.25 -7.03
N PRO A 267 6.04 -16.96 -7.86
CA PRO A 267 4.91 -16.12 -7.45
C PRO A 267 3.87 -16.93 -6.67
N TYR A 268 3.27 -16.26 -5.69
CA TYR A 268 2.12 -16.71 -4.92
C TYR A 268 1.06 -15.61 -4.93
N TRP A 269 -0.18 -15.94 -5.20
CA TRP A 269 -1.28 -15.02 -4.91
C TRP A 269 -1.47 -14.87 -3.40
N ILE A 270 -1.62 -13.64 -2.96
CA ILE A 270 -2.02 -13.28 -1.61
C ILE A 270 -3.54 -13.25 -1.61
N THR A 271 -4.20 -14.14 -0.87
CA THR A 271 -5.65 -14.29 -0.83
C THR A 271 -6.18 -14.22 0.59
N PRO A 272 -7.48 -13.96 0.80
CA PRO A 272 -8.09 -14.04 2.13
C PRO A 272 -7.95 -15.40 2.83
N ALA A 273 -7.70 -16.47 2.05
CA ALA A 273 -7.53 -17.84 2.55
C ALA A 273 -6.07 -18.30 2.67
N GLY A 274 -5.10 -17.43 2.37
CA GLY A 274 -3.67 -17.78 2.39
C GLY A 274 -2.97 -17.55 1.06
N TYR A 275 -1.83 -18.21 0.88
CA TYR A 275 -1.00 -18.06 -0.32
C TYR A 275 -1.26 -19.20 -1.30
N VAL A 276 -1.58 -18.84 -2.54
CA VAL A 276 -1.79 -19.81 -3.60
C VAL A 276 -0.63 -19.75 -4.60
N LYS A 277 0.14 -20.81 -4.68
CA LYS A 277 1.23 -20.93 -5.64
C LYS A 277 0.72 -20.82 -7.08
N VAL A 278 1.34 -19.93 -7.85
CA VAL A 278 1.00 -19.71 -9.27
C VAL A 278 2.05 -20.41 -10.14
N PRO A 279 1.70 -21.53 -10.79
CA PRO A 279 2.67 -22.31 -11.57
C PRO A 279 3.19 -21.58 -12.81
N LYS A 280 2.34 -20.76 -13.40
CA LYS A 280 2.66 -19.81 -14.47
C LYS A 280 2.04 -18.49 -14.09
N PHE A 281 2.80 -17.43 -14.20
CA PHE A 281 2.35 -16.08 -13.89
C PHE A 281 1.11 -15.74 -14.72
N ASP A 282 -0.07 -16.19 -14.30
CA ASP A 282 -1.33 -15.95 -14.98
C ASP A 282 -2.11 -14.90 -14.17
N PHE A 283 -1.94 -13.65 -14.55
CA PHE A 283 -2.59 -12.50 -13.95
C PHE A 283 -4.08 -12.36 -14.31
N GLY A 284 -4.68 -13.36 -14.95
CA GLY A 284 -6.00 -13.25 -15.58
C GLY A 284 -7.16 -13.85 -14.79
N ARG A 285 -6.97 -14.38 -13.59
CA ARG A 285 -8.03 -15.06 -12.84
C ARG A 285 -8.52 -14.26 -11.63
N GLY A 286 -9.62 -13.57 -11.80
CA GLY A 286 -10.35 -12.91 -10.72
C GLY A 286 -9.86 -11.49 -10.38
N ASN A 287 -10.30 -10.99 -9.23
CA ASN A 287 -9.94 -9.65 -8.71
C ASN A 287 -8.68 -9.68 -7.81
N LEU A 288 -7.86 -10.73 -7.89
CA LEU A 288 -6.65 -10.85 -7.09
C LEU A 288 -5.51 -10.11 -7.79
N THR A 289 -5.00 -9.09 -7.15
CA THR A 289 -3.96 -8.19 -7.68
C THR A 289 -2.64 -8.32 -6.94
N ASP A 290 -2.65 -8.81 -5.69
CA ASP A 290 -1.48 -8.86 -4.84
C ASP A 290 -0.74 -10.20 -4.95
N PHE A 291 0.57 -10.11 -5.18
CA PHE A 291 1.46 -11.25 -5.30
C PHE A 291 2.63 -11.15 -4.32
N LEU A 292 2.94 -12.27 -3.69
CA LEU A 292 4.23 -12.48 -3.06
C LEU A 292 5.17 -13.18 -4.06
N LEU A 293 6.24 -12.53 -4.43
CA LEU A 293 7.32 -13.11 -5.21
C LEU A 293 8.40 -13.59 -4.23
N SER A 294 8.57 -14.91 -4.17
CA SER A 294 9.55 -15.55 -3.30
C SER A 294 10.73 -16.07 -4.11
N PRO A 295 11.99 -15.92 -3.65
CA PRO A 295 13.11 -16.62 -4.25
C PRO A 295 12.84 -18.13 -4.29
N VAL A 296 13.12 -18.80 -5.42
CA VAL A 296 12.84 -20.25 -5.56
C VAL A 296 13.55 -21.10 -4.51
N ALA A 297 14.70 -20.65 -4.01
CA ALA A 297 15.46 -21.32 -2.95
C ALA A 297 14.98 -21.00 -1.51
N THR A 298 13.78 -20.42 -1.35
CA THR A 298 13.22 -20.12 -0.03
C THR A 298 12.93 -21.41 0.74
N PRO A 299 13.36 -21.54 1.99
CA PRO A 299 13.03 -22.70 2.81
C PRO A 299 11.53 -22.84 3.06
N ASP A 300 11.00 -24.05 3.04
CA ASP A 300 9.57 -24.33 3.27
C ASP A 300 9.10 -23.76 4.62
N VAL A 301 9.93 -23.77 5.66
CA VAL A 301 9.61 -23.21 6.98
C VAL A 301 9.18 -21.74 6.94
N VAL A 302 9.68 -20.96 5.99
CA VAL A 302 9.26 -19.55 5.82
C VAL A 302 7.87 -19.50 5.21
N LEU A 303 7.58 -20.38 4.26
CA LEU A 303 6.27 -20.47 3.60
C LEU A 303 5.23 -21.02 4.57
N ASP A 304 5.56 -22.06 5.34
CA ASP A 304 4.69 -22.63 6.40
C ASP A 304 4.38 -21.58 7.48
N GLY A 305 5.35 -20.75 7.85
CA GLY A 305 5.15 -19.64 8.78
C GLY A 305 4.20 -18.57 8.25
N LEU A 306 4.22 -18.34 6.94
CA LEU A 306 3.26 -17.45 6.26
C LEU A 306 1.84 -18.05 6.28
N ASP A 307 1.69 -19.32 5.96
CA ASP A 307 0.37 -20.00 5.97
C ASP A 307 -0.23 -20.03 7.38
N GLY A 308 0.57 -20.22 8.42
CA GLY A 308 0.16 -20.15 9.82
C GLY A 308 -0.48 -18.83 10.25
N LEU A 309 -0.24 -17.72 9.51
CA LEU A 309 -0.91 -16.43 9.78
C LEU A 309 -2.42 -16.49 9.52
N TRP A 310 -2.88 -17.33 8.59
CA TRP A 310 -4.30 -17.50 8.26
C TRP A 310 -5.02 -18.43 9.20
N GLU A 311 -4.38 -19.53 9.64
CA GLU A 311 -4.96 -20.47 10.61
C GLU A 311 -5.26 -19.82 11.96
N SER A 312 -4.45 -18.85 12.39
CA SER A 312 -4.67 -18.13 13.64
C SER A 312 -5.94 -17.26 13.61
N LYS A 313 -6.33 -16.75 12.43
CA LYS A 313 -7.53 -15.92 12.26
C LYS A 313 -8.80 -16.76 12.32
N GLU A 314 -8.82 -17.95 11.74
CA GLU A 314 -9.97 -18.84 11.82
C GLU A 314 -10.27 -19.23 13.27
N ARG A 315 -9.25 -19.47 14.07
CA ARG A 315 -9.39 -19.74 15.51
C ARG A 315 -9.90 -18.54 16.29
N SER A 316 -9.44 -17.32 15.98
CA SER A 316 -9.90 -16.08 16.62
C SER A 316 -11.36 -15.76 16.25
N CYS A 317 -11.72 -15.86 14.97
CA CYS A 317 -13.12 -15.67 14.53
C CYS A 317 -14.10 -16.73 15.07
N GLN A 318 -13.64 -17.97 15.35
CA GLN A 318 -14.45 -18.98 15.99
C GLN A 318 -14.62 -18.71 17.50
N GLN A 319 -13.59 -18.20 18.18
CA GLN A 319 -13.69 -17.82 19.60
C GLN A 319 -14.63 -16.63 19.81
N ASP A 320 -14.60 -15.63 18.93
CA ASP A 320 -15.52 -14.49 18.99
C ASP A 320 -16.98 -14.86 18.67
N ARG A 321 -17.21 -15.96 17.92
CA ARG A 321 -18.55 -16.51 17.65
C ARG A 321 -19.10 -17.40 18.77
N ILE A 322 -18.23 -17.91 19.65
CA ILE A 322 -18.62 -18.74 20.81
C ILE A 322 -18.84 -17.88 22.06
N ALA A 323 -18.35 -16.63 22.03
CA ALA A 323 -18.49 -15.67 23.15
C ALA A 323 -19.70 -14.73 22.99
N LEU A 324 -20.54 -14.90 21.97
CA LEU A 324 -21.84 -14.26 21.75
C LEU A 324 -22.98 -15.29 21.81
#